data_6f7a9e761990bc3a62cfa25b29626bce
#
_entry.id   6f7a9e761990bc3a62cfa25b29626bce
#
_cell.length_a   1.000
_cell.length_b   1.000
_cell.length_c   1.000
_cell.angle_alpha   90.00
_cell.angle_beta   90.00
_cell.angle_gamma   90.00
#
_symmetry.space_group_name_H-M   'P 1'
#
loop_
_entity.id
_entity.type
_entity.pdbx_description
1 polymer ?
#
loop_
_entity_poly.entity_id
_entity_poly.type
_entity_poly.pdbx_seq_one_letter_code
_entity_poly.pdbx_strand_id
1 'polypeptide(L)'
;KDFKTLGKIGGKTLGIFLGGTAIAVAIGLVLCNIMQIGAGFVMESAQAYDAKEIPSIVDTLMDIIPTNPFNSLSTQNLLQIIFFSLLLGFALIKLGEKGEPVLNFFRAWTEAWKEITNIVLEFTPYGVFGLMANIVGKYGMGVMLPYMKTIAACYITCALFTVFVQGGLMAGLYGGISPVRFFSVMKEAMLFVFATCSSVATIPLNLKCTKELGVSDKIADFVIPFGAVMNMNGTAIYEAVAVIF
;
A
#
# COMPACT_ATOMS: atom_id res chain seq x y z
N LYS A 1 -25.23 -11.79 6.48
CA LYS A 1 -25.25 -12.72 7.61
C LYS A 1 -24.71 -14.11 7.23
N ASP A 2 -23.74 -14.17 6.36
CA ASP A 2 -23.17 -15.44 5.88
C ASP A 2 -21.66 -15.39 6.10
N PHE A 3 -21.25 -15.62 7.37
CA PHE A 3 -19.83 -15.61 7.78
C PHE A 3 -18.99 -16.57 6.92
N LYS A 4 -19.59 -17.68 6.46
CA LYS A 4 -18.93 -18.67 5.63
C LYS A 4 -18.64 -18.14 4.23
N THR A 5 -19.58 -17.43 3.64
CA THR A 5 -19.42 -16.78 2.32
C THR A 5 -18.43 -15.61 2.40
N LEU A 6 -18.52 -14.80 3.45
CA LEU A 6 -17.61 -13.68 3.68
C LEU A 6 -16.16 -14.17 3.90
N GLY A 7 -15.96 -15.24 4.67
CA GLY A 7 -14.66 -15.86 4.86
C GLY A 7 -14.07 -16.42 3.56
N LYS A 8 -14.88 -17.02 2.71
CA LYS A 8 -14.45 -17.55 1.40
C LYS A 8 -14.08 -16.42 0.43
N ILE A 9 -14.85 -15.33 0.39
CA ILE A 9 -14.54 -14.13 -0.40
C ILE A 9 -13.26 -13.50 0.12
N GLY A 10 -13.15 -13.28 1.44
CA GLY A 10 -11.98 -12.68 2.07
C GLY A 10 -10.69 -13.46 1.80
N GLY A 11 -10.72 -14.79 1.94
CA GLY A 11 -9.57 -15.64 1.66
C GLY A 11 -9.12 -15.60 0.20
N LYS A 12 -10.07 -15.63 -0.75
CA LYS A 12 -9.76 -15.48 -2.18
C LYS A 12 -9.18 -14.09 -2.49
N THR A 13 -9.78 -13.05 -1.93
CA THR A 13 -9.33 -11.66 -2.10
C THR A 13 -7.91 -11.50 -1.59
N LEU A 14 -7.62 -12.00 -0.40
CA LEU A 14 -6.29 -11.96 0.20
C LEU A 14 -5.26 -12.70 -0.66
N GLY A 15 -5.62 -13.89 -1.16
CA GLY A 15 -4.74 -14.64 -2.08
C GLY A 15 -4.44 -13.88 -3.37
N ILE A 16 -5.42 -13.22 -3.96
CA ILE A 16 -5.24 -12.39 -5.16
C ILE A 16 -4.38 -11.15 -4.84
N PHE A 17 -4.58 -10.50 -3.70
CA PHE A 17 -3.80 -9.34 -3.28
C PHE A 17 -2.34 -9.71 -3.07
N LEU A 18 -2.06 -10.77 -2.31
CA LEU A 18 -0.69 -11.26 -2.07
C LEU A 18 0.00 -11.70 -3.36
N GLY A 19 -0.73 -12.43 -4.23
CA GLY A 19 -0.22 -12.82 -5.54
C GLY A 19 0.08 -11.62 -6.44
N GLY A 20 -0.81 -10.63 -6.46
CA GLY A 20 -0.61 -9.37 -7.18
C GLY A 20 0.61 -8.59 -6.68
N THR A 21 0.77 -8.50 -5.35
CA THR A 21 1.93 -7.84 -4.73
C THR A 21 3.24 -8.57 -5.06
N ALA A 22 3.25 -9.91 -5.00
CA ALA A 22 4.43 -10.69 -5.37
C ALA A 22 4.83 -10.47 -6.84
N ILE A 23 3.86 -10.43 -7.76
CA ILE A 23 4.11 -10.11 -9.18
C ILE A 23 4.63 -8.68 -9.33
N ALA A 24 4.05 -7.73 -8.60
CA ALA A 24 4.45 -6.32 -8.63
C ALA A 24 5.93 -6.14 -8.22
N VAL A 25 6.31 -6.75 -7.09
CA VAL A 25 7.70 -6.78 -6.59
C VAL A 25 8.63 -7.44 -7.62
N ALA A 26 8.25 -8.60 -8.15
CA ALA A 26 9.07 -9.32 -9.12
C ALA A 26 9.34 -8.48 -10.39
N ILE A 27 8.32 -7.80 -10.93
CA ILE A 27 8.48 -6.90 -12.08
C ILE A 27 9.39 -5.73 -11.72
N GLY A 28 9.23 -5.15 -10.51
CA GLY A 28 10.08 -4.07 -10.00
C GLY A 28 11.54 -4.49 -9.96
N LEU A 29 11.85 -5.62 -9.33
CA LEU A 29 13.20 -6.16 -9.22
C LEU A 29 13.84 -6.45 -10.59
N VAL A 30 13.08 -7.07 -11.50
CA VAL A 30 13.58 -7.38 -12.87
C VAL A 30 13.91 -6.10 -13.63
N LEU A 31 13.01 -5.11 -13.63
CA LEU A 31 13.24 -3.83 -14.32
C LEU A 31 14.41 -3.05 -13.73
N CYS A 32 14.55 -3.03 -12.40
CA CYS A 32 15.68 -2.37 -11.74
C CYS A 32 17.02 -2.99 -12.15
N ASN A 33 17.08 -4.32 -12.25
CA ASN A 33 18.28 -5.03 -12.73
C ASN A 33 18.58 -4.70 -14.20
N ILE A 34 17.57 -4.66 -15.07
CA ILE A 34 17.73 -4.29 -16.49
C ILE A 34 18.21 -2.85 -16.63
N MET A 35 17.64 -1.93 -15.87
CA MET A 35 17.98 -0.50 -15.91
C MET A 35 19.26 -0.16 -15.15
N GLN A 36 19.86 -1.15 -14.45
CA GLN A 36 21.07 -0.98 -13.62
C GLN A 36 20.96 0.24 -12.71
N ILE A 37 19.86 0.31 -11.95
CA ILE A 37 19.61 1.41 -11.02
C ILE A 37 20.64 1.36 -9.90
N GLY A 38 21.25 2.52 -9.59
CA GLY A 38 22.32 2.59 -8.60
C GLY A 38 23.72 2.19 -9.09
N ALA A 39 23.86 1.65 -10.33
CA ALA A 39 25.16 1.31 -10.85
C ALA A 39 26.05 2.55 -10.97
N GLY A 40 27.23 2.48 -10.33
CA GLY A 40 28.21 3.58 -10.31
C GLY A 40 27.99 4.62 -9.20
N PHE A 41 26.98 4.45 -8.35
CA PHE A 41 26.78 5.27 -7.17
C PHE A 41 27.44 4.59 -5.96
N VAL A 42 28.58 5.11 -5.51
CA VAL A 42 29.30 4.62 -4.33
C VAL A 42 29.13 5.67 -3.23
N MET A 43 28.41 5.33 -2.16
CA MET A 43 28.44 6.13 -0.94
C MET A 43 29.73 5.84 -0.19
N GLU A 44 30.64 6.81 -0.09
CA GLU A 44 31.87 6.71 0.73
C GLU A 44 31.60 6.42 2.22
N SER A 45 30.37 6.60 2.67
CA SER A 45 29.94 6.40 4.06
C SER A 45 28.89 5.30 4.22
N ALA A 46 28.85 4.29 3.35
CA ALA A 46 28.06 3.12 3.61
C ALA A 46 28.60 2.45 4.89
N GLN A 47 28.04 2.81 6.05
CA GLN A 47 28.23 2.05 7.27
C GLN A 47 27.84 0.61 6.94
N ALA A 48 28.75 -0.33 7.23
CA ALA A 48 28.45 -1.74 7.10
C ALA A 48 27.09 -2.01 7.77
N TYR A 49 26.10 -2.36 6.97
CA TYR A 49 24.78 -2.70 7.48
C TYR A 49 24.96 -3.99 8.27
N ASP A 50 24.94 -3.89 9.59
CA ASP A 50 24.83 -5.06 10.45
C ASP A 50 23.47 -5.69 10.15
N ALA A 51 23.49 -6.72 9.33
CA ALA A 51 22.30 -7.48 9.00
C ALA A 51 21.76 -8.05 10.32
N LYS A 52 20.68 -7.45 10.84
CA LYS A 52 19.94 -8.05 11.95
C LYS A 52 19.57 -9.49 11.54
N GLU A 53 19.89 -10.43 12.39
CA GLU A 53 19.46 -11.81 12.20
C GLU A 53 17.96 -11.82 11.91
N ILE A 54 17.59 -12.47 10.80
CA ILE A 54 16.19 -12.58 10.41
C ILE A 54 15.53 -13.46 11.48
N PRO A 55 14.57 -12.95 12.27
CA PRO A 55 13.90 -13.75 13.29
C PRO A 55 13.25 -14.98 12.65
N SER A 56 13.24 -16.09 13.36
CA SER A 56 12.60 -17.30 12.84
C SER A 56 11.10 -17.04 12.59
N ILE A 57 10.53 -17.77 11.63
CA ILE A 57 9.09 -17.65 11.33
C ILE A 57 8.27 -17.94 12.58
N VAL A 58 8.72 -18.87 13.42
CA VAL A 58 8.04 -19.22 14.67
C VAL A 58 8.08 -18.06 15.65
N ASP A 59 9.24 -17.41 15.83
CA ASP A 59 9.37 -16.26 16.71
C ASP A 59 8.51 -15.10 16.22
N THR A 60 8.48 -14.85 14.91
CA THR A 60 7.62 -13.84 14.31
C THR A 60 6.13 -14.12 14.56
N LEU A 61 5.70 -15.38 14.45
CA LEU A 61 4.31 -15.78 14.72
C LEU A 61 3.95 -15.66 16.21
N MET A 62 4.87 -16.02 17.11
CA MET A 62 4.68 -15.86 18.55
C MET A 62 4.63 -14.39 18.95
N ASP A 63 5.39 -13.56 18.27
CA ASP A 63 5.48 -12.11 18.53
C ASP A 63 4.26 -11.31 18.01
N ILE A 64 3.35 -11.95 17.27
CA ILE A 64 2.10 -11.30 16.82
C ILE A 64 1.19 -10.95 18.00
N ILE A 65 1.22 -11.75 19.08
CA ILE A 65 0.36 -11.53 20.24
C ILE A 65 1.03 -10.53 21.19
N PRO A 66 0.48 -9.31 21.33
CA PRO A 66 1.10 -8.32 22.20
C PRO A 66 0.94 -8.67 23.66
N THR A 67 2.03 -8.63 24.42
CA THR A 67 1.99 -8.71 25.89
C THR A 67 1.43 -7.40 26.49
N ASN A 68 1.66 -6.27 25.81
CA ASN A 68 1.13 -4.96 26.17
C ASN A 68 0.84 -4.15 24.92
N PRO A 69 -0.45 -3.89 24.59
CA PRO A 69 -0.84 -3.15 23.39
C PRO A 69 -0.29 -1.72 23.33
N PHE A 70 -0.18 -1.06 24.48
CA PHE A 70 0.38 0.31 24.53
C PHE A 70 1.87 0.33 24.25
N ASN A 71 2.60 -0.69 24.69
CA ASN A 71 4.00 -0.85 24.32
C ASN A 71 4.16 -1.09 22.83
N SER A 72 3.29 -1.91 22.24
CA SER A 72 3.30 -2.17 20.79
C SER A 72 3.07 -0.90 19.96
N LEU A 73 2.20 -0.01 20.44
CA LEU A 73 1.97 1.31 19.82
C LEU A 73 3.21 2.21 19.93
N SER A 74 3.88 2.23 21.08
CA SER A 74 5.07 3.08 21.31
C SER A 74 6.30 2.59 20.55
N THR A 75 6.45 1.27 20.40
CA THR A 75 7.56 0.63 19.67
C THR A 75 7.28 0.43 18.18
N GLN A 76 6.08 0.83 17.71
CA GLN A 76 5.65 0.71 16.31
C GLN A 76 5.67 -0.73 15.78
N ASN A 77 5.39 -1.74 16.63
CA ASN A 77 5.28 -3.12 16.19
C ASN A 77 3.94 -3.33 15.46
N LEU A 78 3.95 -3.18 14.13
CA LEU A 78 2.75 -3.19 13.30
C LEU A 78 1.95 -4.51 13.39
N LEU A 79 2.60 -5.66 13.47
CA LEU A 79 1.91 -6.94 13.55
C LEU A 79 1.10 -7.05 14.84
N GLN A 80 1.68 -6.66 15.97
CA GLN A 80 0.99 -6.62 17.26
C GLN A 80 -0.15 -5.60 17.29
N ILE A 81 0.05 -4.42 16.68
CA ILE A 81 -0.97 -3.38 16.59
C ILE A 81 -2.18 -3.88 15.77
N ILE A 82 -1.94 -4.52 14.62
CA ILE A 82 -2.98 -5.07 13.77
C ILE A 82 -3.76 -6.16 14.52
N PHE A 83 -3.06 -7.09 15.16
CA PHE A 83 -3.69 -8.17 15.93
C PHE A 83 -4.60 -7.61 17.04
N PHE A 84 -4.09 -6.68 17.84
CA PHE A 84 -4.87 -6.04 18.90
C PHE A 84 -6.07 -5.27 18.35
N SER A 85 -5.90 -4.54 17.26
CA SER A 85 -6.98 -3.78 16.62
C SER A 85 -8.09 -4.68 16.10
N LEU A 86 -7.76 -5.84 15.56
CA LEU A 86 -8.74 -6.85 15.16
C LEU A 86 -9.51 -7.40 16.35
N LEU A 87 -8.82 -7.74 17.45
CA LEU A 87 -9.47 -8.22 18.67
C LEU A 87 -10.40 -7.15 19.27
N LEU A 88 -9.95 -5.90 19.32
CA LEU A 88 -10.76 -4.79 19.81
C LEU A 88 -11.99 -4.58 18.93
N GLY A 89 -11.84 -4.61 17.61
CA GLY A 89 -12.96 -4.54 16.67
C GLY A 89 -13.99 -5.66 16.88
N PHE A 90 -13.53 -6.89 17.09
CA PHE A 90 -14.39 -8.02 17.44
C PHE A 90 -15.15 -7.82 18.76
N ALA A 91 -14.47 -7.29 19.78
CA ALA A 91 -15.07 -7.02 21.08
C ALA A 91 -16.16 -5.93 20.95
N LEU A 92 -15.90 -4.85 20.19
CA LEU A 92 -16.86 -3.78 19.96
C LEU A 92 -18.10 -4.27 19.19
N ILE A 93 -17.93 -5.16 18.20
CA ILE A 93 -19.06 -5.78 17.49
C ILE A 93 -19.94 -6.59 18.47
N LYS A 94 -19.33 -7.35 19.41
CA LYS A 94 -20.07 -8.12 20.40
C LYS A 94 -20.79 -7.24 21.42
N LEU A 95 -20.24 -6.08 21.76
CA LEU A 95 -20.85 -5.11 22.68
C LEU A 95 -22.09 -4.43 22.07
N GLY A 96 -22.22 -4.40 20.74
CA GLY A 96 -23.33 -3.74 20.06
C GLY A 96 -23.42 -2.26 20.43
N GLU A 97 -24.63 -1.79 20.82
CA GLU A 97 -24.88 -0.39 21.17
C GLU A 97 -23.96 0.16 22.28
N LYS A 98 -23.56 -0.68 23.23
CA LYS A 98 -22.62 -0.28 24.30
C LYS A 98 -21.21 0.01 23.79
N GLY A 99 -20.84 -0.53 22.63
CA GLY A 99 -19.57 -0.25 21.98
C GLY A 99 -19.54 1.03 21.14
N GLU A 100 -20.71 1.59 20.83
CA GLU A 100 -20.85 2.79 19.98
C GLU A 100 -20.00 4.00 20.45
N PRO A 101 -19.97 4.37 21.74
CA PRO A 101 -19.14 5.51 22.18
C PRO A 101 -17.66 5.32 21.87
N VAL A 102 -17.14 4.11 22.03
CA VAL A 102 -15.74 3.78 21.73
C VAL A 102 -15.48 3.81 20.22
N LEU A 103 -16.42 3.30 19.43
CA LEU A 103 -16.33 3.35 17.98
C LEU A 103 -16.33 4.78 17.45
N ASN A 104 -17.18 5.64 18.00
CA ASN A 104 -17.26 7.05 17.64
C ASN A 104 -16.00 7.82 18.05
N PHE A 105 -15.40 7.48 19.20
CA PHE A 105 -14.10 7.99 19.60
C PHE A 105 -13.03 7.67 18.56
N PHE A 106 -12.90 6.40 18.13
CA PHE A 106 -11.91 6.02 17.14
C PHE A 106 -12.16 6.64 15.76
N ARG A 107 -13.42 6.82 15.36
CA ARG A 107 -13.77 7.56 14.14
C ARG A 107 -13.28 9.01 14.21
N ALA A 108 -13.63 9.72 15.27
CA ALA A 108 -13.19 11.10 15.47
C ALA A 108 -11.66 11.21 15.56
N TRP A 109 -11.02 10.26 16.24
CA TRP A 109 -9.56 10.16 16.35
C TRP A 109 -8.90 9.99 14.98
N THR A 110 -9.47 9.14 14.14
CA THR A 110 -8.97 8.92 12.76
C THR A 110 -9.08 10.19 11.92
N GLU A 111 -10.19 10.93 12.02
CA GLU A 111 -10.34 12.21 11.30
C GLU A 111 -9.33 13.27 11.82
N ALA A 112 -9.11 13.34 13.13
CA ALA A 112 -8.10 14.23 13.69
C ALA A 112 -6.69 13.91 13.18
N TRP A 113 -6.31 12.61 13.09
CA TRP A 113 -5.02 12.20 12.54
C TRP A 113 -4.88 12.51 11.05
N LYS A 114 -5.95 12.39 10.27
CA LYS A 114 -5.94 12.80 8.85
C LYS A 114 -5.65 14.30 8.72
N GLU A 115 -6.29 15.12 9.57
CA GLU A 115 -6.08 16.56 9.55
C GLU A 115 -4.65 16.95 9.96
N ILE A 116 -4.11 16.32 11.00
CA ILE A 116 -2.69 16.48 11.38
C ILE A 116 -1.78 16.12 10.20
N THR A 117 -2.07 15.02 9.51
CA THR A 117 -1.30 14.60 8.34
C THR A 117 -1.38 15.64 7.22
N ASN A 118 -2.55 16.19 6.94
CA ASN A 118 -2.72 17.24 5.93
C ASN A 118 -1.88 18.48 6.26
N ILE A 119 -1.92 18.92 7.52
CA ILE A 119 -1.09 20.06 7.98
C ILE A 119 0.41 19.79 7.76
N VAL A 120 0.87 18.58 8.11
CA VAL A 120 2.28 18.20 7.90
C VAL A 120 2.64 18.14 6.41
N LEU A 121 1.71 17.65 5.57
CA LEU A 121 1.91 17.56 4.12
C LEU A 121 2.05 18.94 3.45
N GLU A 122 1.45 20.00 4.00
CA GLU A 122 1.65 21.36 3.51
C GLU A 122 3.12 21.81 3.60
N PHE A 123 3.87 21.30 4.58
CA PHE A 123 5.30 21.57 4.73
C PHE A 123 6.21 20.66 3.89
N THR A 124 5.66 19.62 3.25
CA THR A 124 6.43 18.66 2.45
C THR A 124 7.30 19.30 1.37
N PRO A 125 6.86 20.31 0.59
CA PRO A 125 7.72 20.93 -0.43
C PRO A 125 9.00 21.52 0.17
N TYR A 126 8.89 22.17 1.31
CA TYR A 126 10.07 22.76 2.01
C TYR A 126 10.99 21.67 2.55
N GLY A 127 10.43 20.60 3.14
CA GLY A 127 11.19 19.45 3.61
C GLY A 127 11.93 18.73 2.48
N VAL A 128 11.26 18.46 1.37
CA VAL A 128 11.86 17.84 0.18
C VAL A 128 12.94 18.71 -0.40
N PHE A 129 12.72 20.03 -0.54
CA PHE A 129 13.74 20.97 -1.00
C PHE A 129 15.00 20.92 -0.12
N GLY A 130 14.82 20.98 1.21
CA GLY A 130 15.93 20.91 2.16
C GLY A 130 16.71 19.60 2.09
N LEU A 131 16.01 18.48 1.98
CA LEU A 131 16.63 17.15 1.82
C LEU A 131 17.41 17.05 0.51
N MET A 132 16.84 17.49 -0.60
CA MET A 132 17.51 17.48 -1.90
C MET A 132 18.73 18.39 -1.92
N ALA A 133 18.62 19.60 -1.34
CA ALA A 133 19.76 20.52 -1.21
C ALA A 133 20.90 19.90 -0.39
N ASN A 134 20.58 19.21 0.70
CA ASN A 134 21.58 18.49 1.52
C ASN A 134 22.25 17.34 0.74
N ILE A 135 21.48 16.54 0.01
CA ILE A 135 21.98 15.43 -0.81
C ILE A 135 22.91 15.97 -1.91
N VAL A 136 22.44 16.96 -2.66
CA VAL A 136 23.27 17.58 -3.74
C VAL A 136 24.50 18.29 -3.17
N GLY A 137 24.38 18.92 -2.00
CA GLY A 137 25.51 19.56 -1.31
C GLY A 137 26.58 18.56 -0.85
N LYS A 138 26.18 17.35 -0.43
CA LYS A 138 27.11 16.31 0.04
C LYS A 138 27.73 15.50 -1.11
N TYR A 139 26.94 15.13 -2.09
CA TYR A 139 27.32 14.17 -3.15
C TYR A 139 27.49 14.82 -4.53
N GLY A 140 27.22 16.12 -4.64
CA GLY A 140 27.27 16.86 -5.90
C GLY A 140 26.11 16.56 -6.84
N MET A 141 26.11 17.23 -8.00
CA MET A 141 25.06 17.06 -9.03
C MET A 141 25.04 15.66 -9.66
N GLY A 142 26.10 14.88 -9.53
CA GLY A 142 26.19 13.52 -10.08
C GLY A 142 25.12 12.56 -9.54
N VAL A 143 24.58 12.85 -8.34
CA VAL A 143 23.52 12.03 -7.71
C VAL A 143 22.16 12.17 -8.41
N MET A 144 21.96 13.27 -9.15
CA MET A 144 20.67 13.54 -9.78
C MET A 144 20.30 12.53 -10.87
N LEU A 145 21.28 12.05 -11.65
CA LEU A 145 21.02 11.10 -12.71
C LEU A 145 20.56 9.73 -12.20
N PRO A 146 21.22 9.10 -11.22
CA PRO A 146 20.70 7.89 -10.57
C PRO A 146 19.29 8.09 -9.98
N TYR A 147 19.03 9.22 -9.33
CA TYR A 147 17.70 9.54 -8.78
C TYR A 147 16.62 9.59 -9.87
N MET A 148 16.90 10.27 -10.98
CA MET A 148 15.97 10.35 -12.11
C MET A 148 15.71 8.97 -12.73
N LYS A 149 16.73 8.11 -12.82
CA LYS A 149 16.57 6.72 -13.27
C LYS A 149 15.65 5.93 -12.34
N THR A 150 15.82 6.07 -11.03
CA THR A 150 14.97 5.41 -10.01
C THR A 150 13.51 5.84 -10.14
N ILE A 151 13.27 7.15 -10.27
CA ILE A 151 11.91 7.68 -10.48
C ILE A 151 11.31 7.12 -11.78
N ALA A 152 12.06 7.16 -12.87
CA ALA A 152 11.62 6.63 -14.16
C ALA A 152 11.28 5.12 -14.07
N ALA A 153 12.10 4.34 -13.39
CA ALA A 153 11.86 2.91 -13.18
C ALA A 153 10.58 2.65 -12.39
N CYS A 154 10.32 3.40 -11.32
CA CYS A 154 9.07 3.30 -10.57
C CYS A 154 7.85 3.55 -11.47
N TYR A 155 7.85 4.65 -12.24
CA TYR A 155 6.74 4.97 -13.13
C TYR A 155 6.56 3.93 -14.25
N ILE A 156 7.64 3.48 -14.88
CA ILE A 156 7.59 2.44 -15.92
C ILE A 156 7.04 1.14 -15.34
N THR A 157 7.53 0.72 -14.18
CA THR A 157 7.06 -0.51 -13.49
C THR A 157 5.58 -0.41 -13.15
N CYS A 158 5.14 0.71 -12.57
CA CYS A 158 3.73 0.95 -12.26
C CYS A 158 2.85 0.92 -13.52
N ALA A 159 3.30 1.54 -14.61
CA ALA A 159 2.56 1.52 -15.89
C ALA A 159 2.45 0.11 -16.46
N LEU A 160 3.56 -0.64 -16.52
CA LEU A 160 3.58 -2.02 -16.99
C LEU A 160 2.69 -2.92 -16.11
N PHE A 161 2.80 -2.81 -14.79
CA PHE A 161 1.96 -3.58 -13.88
C PHE A 161 0.47 -3.26 -14.08
N THR A 162 0.12 -1.99 -14.18
CA THR A 162 -1.28 -1.56 -14.36
C THR A 162 -1.84 -2.06 -15.70
N VAL A 163 -1.10 -1.91 -16.79
CA VAL A 163 -1.59 -2.29 -18.12
C VAL A 163 -1.62 -3.81 -18.31
N PHE A 164 -0.51 -4.50 -18.03
CA PHE A 164 -0.39 -5.92 -18.34
C PHE A 164 -0.95 -6.83 -17.24
N VAL A 165 -0.72 -6.49 -15.97
CA VAL A 165 -1.18 -7.36 -14.87
C VAL A 165 -2.61 -7.01 -14.48
N GLN A 166 -2.91 -5.77 -14.15
CA GLN A 166 -4.26 -5.42 -13.71
C GLN A 166 -5.25 -5.42 -14.89
N GLY A 167 -4.93 -4.76 -15.99
CA GLY A 167 -5.81 -4.68 -17.15
C GLY A 167 -5.83 -5.95 -17.99
N GLY A 168 -4.65 -6.51 -18.31
CA GLY A 168 -4.53 -7.70 -19.15
C GLY A 168 -4.85 -9.00 -18.42
N LEU A 169 -4.07 -9.32 -17.39
CA LEU A 169 -4.19 -10.60 -16.68
C LEU A 169 -5.41 -10.63 -15.76
N MET A 170 -5.53 -9.68 -14.84
CA MET A 170 -6.59 -9.73 -13.82
C MET A 170 -7.97 -9.40 -14.39
N ALA A 171 -8.14 -8.26 -15.06
CA ALA A 171 -9.44 -7.89 -15.63
C ALA A 171 -9.77 -8.68 -16.90
N GLY A 172 -8.80 -8.88 -17.81
CA GLY A 172 -8.99 -9.55 -19.08
C GLY A 172 -9.13 -11.05 -18.94
N LEU A 173 -8.09 -11.72 -18.44
CA LEU A 173 -8.03 -13.19 -18.44
C LEU A 173 -8.87 -13.80 -17.31
N TYR A 174 -8.77 -13.27 -16.09
CA TYR A 174 -9.52 -13.80 -14.93
C TYR A 174 -10.90 -13.19 -14.77
N GLY A 175 -11.06 -11.88 -15.06
CA GLY A 175 -12.32 -11.17 -14.92
C GLY A 175 -13.23 -11.29 -16.12
N GLY A 176 -12.73 -11.73 -17.29
CA GLY A 176 -13.51 -11.81 -18.53
C GLY A 176 -13.95 -10.44 -19.07
N ILE A 177 -13.35 -9.37 -18.61
CA ILE A 177 -13.67 -7.99 -18.99
C ILE A 177 -12.60 -7.49 -19.96
N SER A 178 -13.00 -7.00 -21.14
CA SER A 178 -12.03 -6.40 -22.08
C SER A 178 -11.20 -5.32 -21.39
N PRO A 179 -9.84 -5.34 -21.51
CA PRO A 179 -8.98 -4.31 -20.95
C PRO A 179 -9.38 -2.89 -21.33
N VAL A 180 -9.82 -2.70 -22.57
CA VAL A 180 -10.29 -1.40 -23.06
C VAL A 180 -11.52 -0.94 -22.28
N ARG A 181 -12.50 -1.82 -22.05
CA ARG A 181 -13.68 -1.52 -21.25
C ARG A 181 -13.31 -1.25 -19.80
N PHE A 182 -12.41 -2.05 -19.24
CA PHE A 182 -11.90 -1.85 -17.88
C PHE A 182 -11.32 -0.44 -17.70
N PHE A 183 -10.35 -0.05 -18.53
CA PHE A 183 -9.75 1.27 -18.44
C PHE A 183 -10.72 2.40 -18.78
N SER A 184 -11.66 2.19 -19.71
CA SER A 184 -12.66 3.18 -20.05
C SER A 184 -13.59 3.51 -18.89
N VAL A 185 -14.01 2.51 -18.11
CA VAL A 185 -14.86 2.69 -16.93
C VAL A 185 -14.08 3.21 -15.74
N MET A 186 -12.87 2.63 -15.50
CA MET A 186 -12.06 2.99 -14.35
C MET A 186 -11.31 4.32 -14.47
N LYS A 187 -11.26 4.94 -15.66
CA LYS A 187 -10.51 6.18 -15.92
C LYS A 187 -10.84 7.30 -14.94
N GLU A 188 -12.13 7.46 -14.60
CA GLU A 188 -12.59 8.50 -13.68
C GLU A 188 -12.00 8.30 -12.28
N ALA A 189 -12.04 7.06 -11.76
CA ALA A 189 -11.43 6.71 -10.49
C ALA A 189 -9.89 6.82 -10.52
N MET A 190 -9.26 6.43 -11.63
CA MET A 190 -7.81 6.54 -11.81
C MET A 190 -7.35 7.99 -11.82
N LEU A 191 -8.04 8.89 -12.52
CA LEU A 191 -7.73 10.31 -12.53
C LEU A 191 -7.95 10.94 -11.17
N PHE A 192 -9.02 10.56 -10.48
CA PHE A 192 -9.32 11.09 -9.16
C PHE A 192 -8.28 10.66 -8.12
N VAL A 193 -7.89 9.37 -8.08
CA VAL A 193 -6.87 8.89 -7.14
C VAL A 193 -5.50 9.50 -7.43
N PHE A 194 -5.18 9.72 -8.71
CA PHE A 194 -3.93 10.39 -9.11
C PHE A 194 -3.89 11.84 -8.64
N ALA A 195 -5.00 12.55 -8.74
CA ALA A 195 -5.08 13.95 -8.31
C ALA A 195 -5.10 14.10 -6.78
N THR A 196 -5.77 13.17 -6.06
CA THR A 196 -5.93 13.25 -4.61
C THR A 196 -4.84 12.53 -3.83
N CYS A 197 -4.07 11.66 -4.48
CA CYS A 197 -3.10 10.75 -3.85
C CYS A 197 -3.71 9.94 -2.67
N SER A 198 -5.02 9.69 -2.70
CA SER A 198 -5.75 9.03 -1.62
C SER A 198 -6.64 7.90 -2.12
N SER A 199 -6.22 6.66 -1.87
CA SER A 199 -7.01 5.47 -2.17
C SER A 199 -8.33 5.44 -1.38
N VAL A 200 -8.30 5.92 -0.13
CA VAL A 200 -9.50 5.94 0.74
C VAL A 200 -10.52 6.96 0.23
N ALA A 201 -10.09 8.16 -0.16
CA ALA A 201 -10.98 9.17 -0.73
C ALA A 201 -11.61 8.70 -2.05
N THR A 202 -10.96 7.80 -2.77
CA THR A 202 -11.43 7.26 -4.04
C THR A 202 -12.43 6.10 -3.88
N ILE A 203 -12.62 5.55 -2.67
CA ILE A 203 -13.51 4.40 -2.44
C ILE A 203 -14.92 4.59 -3.04
N PRO A 204 -15.63 5.70 -2.83
CA PRO A 204 -16.99 5.85 -3.39
C PRO A 204 -17.01 5.78 -4.91
N LEU A 205 -16.04 6.40 -5.56
CA LEU A 205 -15.92 6.42 -7.01
C LEU A 205 -15.51 5.05 -7.57
N ASN A 206 -14.59 4.37 -6.88
CA ASN A 206 -14.21 3.00 -7.19
C ASN A 206 -15.39 2.03 -7.09
N LEU A 207 -16.23 2.16 -6.06
CA LEU A 207 -17.45 1.37 -5.91
C LEU A 207 -18.39 1.58 -7.09
N LYS A 208 -18.63 2.84 -7.50
CA LYS A 208 -19.46 3.17 -8.66
C LYS A 208 -18.93 2.50 -9.93
N CYS A 209 -17.64 2.71 -10.24
CA CYS A 209 -17.02 2.14 -11.44
C CYS A 209 -17.02 0.60 -11.44
N THR A 210 -16.75 -0.02 -10.29
CA THR A 210 -16.71 -1.48 -10.16
C THR A 210 -18.09 -2.10 -10.34
N LYS A 211 -19.16 -1.46 -9.84
CA LYS A 211 -20.55 -1.88 -10.06
C LYS A 211 -20.94 -1.74 -11.54
N GLU A 212 -20.50 -0.70 -12.23
CA GLU A 212 -20.72 -0.51 -13.67
C GLU A 212 -20.02 -1.61 -14.50
N LEU A 213 -18.91 -2.16 -14.01
CA LEU A 213 -18.27 -3.34 -14.60
C LEU A 213 -19.02 -4.65 -14.36
N GLY A 214 -20.10 -4.65 -13.58
CA GLY A 214 -20.97 -5.80 -13.32
C GLY A 214 -20.61 -6.57 -12.03
N VAL A 215 -19.76 -6.04 -11.17
CA VAL A 215 -19.46 -6.66 -9.86
C VAL A 215 -20.63 -6.43 -8.91
N SER A 216 -21.07 -7.50 -8.22
CA SER A 216 -22.16 -7.39 -7.25
C SER A 216 -21.84 -6.50 -6.07
N ASP A 217 -22.83 -5.76 -5.57
CA ASP A 217 -22.68 -4.84 -4.42
C ASP A 217 -22.04 -5.51 -3.22
N LYS A 218 -22.44 -6.74 -2.87
CA LYS A 218 -21.90 -7.48 -1.73
C LYS A 218 -20.39 -7.71 -1.81
N ILE A 219 -19.87 -7.92 -3.02
CA ILE A 219 -18.44 -8.13 -3.24
C ILE A 219 -17.73 -6.78 -3.28
N ALA A 220 -18.25 -5.83 -4.03
CA ALA A 220 -17.65 -4.51 -4.19
C ALA A 220 -17.52 -3.78 -2.83
N ASP A 221 -18.61 -3.73 -2.06
CA ASP A 221 -18.66 -3.03 -0.76
C ASP A 221 -17.70 -3.61 0.30
N PHE A 222 -17.30 -4.88 0.14
CA PHE A 222 -16.29 -5.50 1.00
C PHE A 222 -14.89 -5.36 0.43
N VAL A 223 -14.69 -5.72 -0.85
CA VAL A 223 -13.35 -5.85 -1.45
C VAL A 223 -12.70 -4.48 -1.69
N ILE A 224 -13.47 -3.46 -2.09
CA ILE A 224 -12.90 -2.15 -2.42
C ILE A 224 -12.34 -1.41 -1.19
N PRO A 225 -13.08 -1.27 -0.07
CA PRO A 225 -12.51 -0.66 1.14
C PRO A 225 -11.34 -1.48 1.72
N PHE A 226 -11.46 -2.81 1.70
CA PHE A 226 -10.39 -3.70 2.16
C PHE A 226 -9.13 -3.55 1.30
N GLY A 227 -9.30 -3.52 -0.03
CA GLY A 227 -8.21 -3.34 -0.98
C GLY A 227 -7.53 -1.97 -0.89
N ALA A 228 -8.28 -0.91 -0.60
CA ALA A 228 -7.72 0.43 -0.45
C ALA A 228 -6.64 0.53 0.65
N VAL A 229 -6.70 -0.36 1.64
CA VAL A 229 -5.75 -0.42 2.77
C VAL A 229 -4.73 -1.55 2.60
N MET A 230 -5.16 -2.73 2.13
CA MET A 230 -4.34 -3.95 2.12
C MET A 230 -3.61 -4.21 0.80
N ASN A 231 -4.09 -3.65 -0.32
CA ASN A 231 -3.54 -3.92 -1.65
C ASN A 231 -2.78 -2.72 -2.20
N MET A 232 -1.60 -2.46 -1.65
CA MET A 232 -0.73 -1.34 -2.00
C MET A 232 0.38 -1.76 -2.96
N ASN A 233 0.05 -2.27 -4.14
CA ASN A 233 1.02 -2.77 -5.12
C ASN A 233 2.00 -1.68 -5.60
N GLY A 234 1.56 -0.42 -5.71
CA GLY A 234 2.42 0.71 -6.05
C GLY A 234 3.49 0.98 -5.00
N THR A 235 3.14 0.88 -3.72
CA THR A 235 4.09 1.00 -2.61
C THR A 235 5.09 -0.15 -2.64
N ALA A 236 4.63 -1.38 -2.85
CA ALA A 236 5.50 -2.55 -2.94
C ALA A 236 6.49 -2.46 -4.12
N ILE A 237 6.07 -1.91 -5.27
CA ILE A 237 6.96 -1.60 -6.39
C ILE A 237 8.01 -0.57 -5.98
N TYR A 238 7.59 0.52 -5.34
CA TYR A 238 8.50 1.57 -4.88
C TYR A 238 9.55 1.02 -3.90
N GLU A 239 9.12 0.23 -2.92
CA GLU A 239 10.02 -0.40 -1.95
C GLU A 239 11.02 -1.35 -2.62
N ALA A 240 10.56 -2.18 -3.58
CA ALA A 240 11.43 -3.06 -4.35
C ALA A 240 12.48 -2.28 -5.16
N VAL A 241 12.09 -1.16 -5.76
CA VAL A 241 13.01 -0.28 -6.49
C VAL A 241 13.99 0.40 -5.54
N ALA A 242 13.52 0.89 -4.39
CA ALA A 242 14.33 1.58 -3.40
C ALA A 242 15.40 0.68 -2.75
N VAL A 243 15.11 -0.62 -2.58
CA VAL A 243 16.06 -1.59 -2.01
C VAL A 243 17.22 -1.89 -2.97
N ILE A 244 17.01 -1.76 -4.28
CA ILE A 244 18.07 -1.99 -5.30
C ILE A 244 18.92 -0.73 -5.51
N PHE A 245 18.37 0.44 -5.28
CA PHE A 245 19.08 1.71 -5.36
C PHE A 245 20.09 1.88 -4.24
#